data_5fbccef3cd2407cd45ffc6e2cb1b2724
#
_entry.id   5fbccef3cd2407cd45ffc6e2cb1b2724
#
_cell.length_a   1.000
_cell.length_b   1.000
_cell.length_c   1.000
_cell.angle_alpha   90.00
_cell.angle_beta   90.00
_cell.angle_gamma   90.00
#
_symmetry.space_group_name_H-M   'P 1'
#
loop_
_entity.id
_entity.type
_entity.pdbx_description
1 polymer ?
#
loop_
_entity_poly.entity_id
_entity_poly.type
_entity_poly.pdbx_seq_one_letter_code
_entity_poly.pdbx_strand_id
1 'polypeptide(L)'
;ELSFQYKRVYFALKTRINSMMWSVEDNFYYDMDEEGNTVGIKHIGAFWTLLAKIPNDEYASYLIEELKDDKEFGTDNPFPSVPVSSPYFDENGNGYNGGVSSFMTYIIIKGLMNYDAFTFARECAIRHLYFILDTLHPGEEKQGHCWELYKPYSEGAAVCPEGLVNRKKYLPSVGLVTITLCIENVIGLDISLPRKTVNW
;
A
#
# COMPACT_ATOMS: atom_id res chain seq x y z
N GLU A 1 -33.15 -1.25 0.70
CA GLU A 1 -33.10 -1.44 2.16
C GLU A 1 -31.69 -1.82 2.65
N LEU A 2 -31.09 -2.87 2.08
CA LEU A 2 -29.72 -3.31 2.39
C LEU A 2 -28.67 -2.20 2.17
N SER A 3 -28.72 -1.48 1.05
CA SER A 3 -27.79 -0.39 0.76
C SER A 3 -27.80 0.72 1.83
N PHE A 4 -28.97 1.01 2.38
CA PHE A 4 -29.12 2.00 3.43
C PHE A 4 -28.52 1.52 4.76
N GLN A 5 -28.68 0.23 5.09
CA GLN A 5 -28.09 -0.37 6.28
C GLN A 5 -26.55 -0.35 6.21
N TYR A 6 -25.95 -0.74 5.07
CA TYR A 6 -24.52 -0.67 4.87
C TYR A 6 -23.96 0.75 4.94
N LYS A 7 -24.68 1.73 4.39
CA LYS A 7 -24.27 3.15 4.52
C LYS A 7 -24.25 3.61 5.98
N ARG A 8 -25.25 3.24 6.77
CA ARG A 8 -25.26 3.57 8.21
C ARG A 8 -24.06 2.98 8.95
N VAL A 9 -23.77 1.70 8.71
CA VAL A 9 -22.61 1.03 9.31
C VAL A 9 -21.31 1.70 8.87
N TYR A 10 -21.17 2.00 7.59
CA TYR A 10 -20.00 2.71 7.06
C TYR A 10 -19.77 4.05 7.74
N PHE A 11 -20.79 4.90 7.85
CA PHE A 11 -20.63 6.21 8.48
C PHE A 11 -20.35 6.10 9.99
N ALA A 12 -20.96 5.14 10.67
CA ALA A 12 -20.67 4.88 12.09
C ALA A 12 -19.21 4.45 12.29
N LEU A 13 -18.72 3.52 11.45
CA LEU A 13 -17.32 3.09 11.49
C LEU A 13 -16.36 4.22 11.13
N LYS A 14 -16.66 4.99 10.07
CA LYS A 14 -15.88 6.17 9.67
C LYS A 14 -15.71 7.15 10.82
N THR A 15 -16.80 7.50 11.49
CA THR A 15 -16.78 8.41 12.65
C THR A 15 -15.93 7.82 13.77
N ARG A 16 -16.12 6.54 14.09
CA ARG A 16 -15.41 5.87 15.17
C ARG A 16 -13.90 5.78 14.88
N ILE A 17 -13.50 5.40 13.67
CA ILE A 17 -12.09 5.31 13.27
C ILE A 17 -11.43 6.70 13.39
N ASN A 18 -12.06 7.74 12.83
CA ASN A 18 -11.52 9.10 12.92
C ASN A 18 -11.40 9.63 14.36
N SER A 19 -12.33 9.24 15.25
CA SER A 19 -12.32 9.73 16.62
C SER A 19 -11.39 8.97 17.54
N MET A 20 -11.09 7.71 17.24
CA MET A 20 -10.35 6.84 18.16
C MET A 20 -8.93 6.53 17.68
N MET A 21 -8.73 6.40 16.36
CA MET A 21 -7.46 5.92 15.79
C MET A 21 -6.58 7.03 15.21
N TRP A 22 -7.13 8.25 15.01
CA TRP A 22 -6.38 9.39 14.50
C TRP A 22 -5.60 10.08 15.61
N SER A 23 -4.27 10.17 15.45
CA SER A 23 -3.41 11.01 16.29
C SER A 23 -3.33 12.41 15.68
N VAL A 24 -3.77 13.42 16.41
CA VAL A 24 -3.64 14.83 16.00
C VAL A 24 -2.19 15.29 16.10
N GLU A 25 -1.40 14.69 16.99
CA GLU A 25 0.00 15.04 17.19
C GLU A 25 0.87 14.59 16.00
N ASP A 26 0.64 13.35 15.54
CA ASP A 26 1.44 12.75 14.47
C ASP A 26 0.80 12.88 13.09
N ASN A 27 -0.45 13.34 13.01
CA ASN A 27 -1.26 13.36 11.79
C ASN A 27 -1.34 11.99 11.09
N PHE A 28 -1.55 10.94 11.88
CA PHE A 28 -1.52 9.56 11.43
C PHE A 28 -2.55 8.68 12.13
N TYR A 29 -2.98 7.56 11.48
CA TYR A 29 -3.82 6.55 12.11
C TYR A 29 -2.98 5.46 12.74
N TYR A 30 -3.30 5.12 13.99
CA TYR A 30 -2.66 4.02 14.71
C TYR A 30 -3.66 2.92 15.05
N ASP A 31 -3.17 1.70 15.13
CA ASP A 31 -3.93 0.60 15.69
C ASP A 31 -4.19 0.81 17.18
N MET A 32 -5.21 0.14 17.67
CA MET A 32 -5.60 0.15 19.09
C MET A 32 -5.49 -1.26 19.65
N ASP A 33 -5.04 -1.35 20.89
CA ASP A 33 -5.09 -2.60 21.66
C ASP A 33 -6.51 -2.92 22.15
N GLU A 34 -6.68 -4.06 22.82
CA GLU A 34 -7.96 -4.51 23.37
C GLU A 34 -8.47 -3.60 24.49
N GLU A 35 -7.58 -2.90 25.17
CA GLU A 35 -7.88 -1.93 26.25
C GLU A 35 -8.25 -0.55 25.68
N GLY A 36 -8.08 -0.32 24.38
CA GLY A 36 -8.40 0.94 23.70
C GLY A 36 -7.27 1.97 23.73
N ASN A 37 -6.04 1.55 24.02
CA ASN A 37 -4.87 2.41 23.91
C ASN A 37 -4.28 2.35 22.51
N THR A 38 -3.68 3.44 22.06
CA THR A 38 -3.01 3.53 20.77
C THR A 38 -1.70 2.72 20.78
N VAL A 39 -1.54 1.84 19.80
CA VAL A 39 -0.27 1.15 19.55
C VAL A 39 0.60 2.08 18.73
N GLY A 40 1.53 2.80 19.34
CA GLY A 40 2.30 3.90 18.75
C GLY A 40 3.34 3.47 17.69
N ILE A 41 3.00 2.55 16.78
CA ILE A 41 3.85 2.08 15.70
C ILE A 41 3.21 2.45 14.36
N LYS A 42 3.87 3.33 13.59
CA LYS A 42 3.46 3.61 12.21
C LYS A 42 3.70 2.38 11.34
N HIS A 43 2.70 1.98 10.56
CA HIS A 43 2.84 0.90 9.59
C HIS A 43 1.91 1.09 8.39
N ILE A 44 2.22 0.39 7.32
CA ILE A 44 1.57 0.53 6.01
C ILE A 44 0.06 0.28 6.04
N GLY A 45 -0.45 -0.48 7.01
CA GLY A 45 -1.88 -0.78 7.16
C GLY A 45 -2.76 0.44 7.39
N ALA A 46 -2.22 1.51 7.98
CA ALA A 46 -2.94 2.76 8.21
C ALA A 46 -3.53 3.36 6.92
N PHE A 47 -2.85 3.19 5.77
CA PHE A 47 -3.28 3.74 4.49
C PHE A 47 -4.47 3.00 3.84
N TRP A 48 -4.92 1.88 4.41
CA TRP A 48 -6.22 1.28 4.02
C TRP A 48 -7.38 2.24 4.23
N THR A 49 -7.22 3.16 5.17
CA THR A 49 -8.19 4.23 5.41
C THR A 49 -8.44 5.09 4.18
N LEU A 50 -7.41 5.31 3.33
CA LEU A 50 -7.56 6.03 2.06
C LEU A 50 -8.46 5.26 1.08
N LEU A 51 -8.27 3.93 0.94
CA LEU A 51 -9.11 3.10 0.08
C LEU A 51 -10.56 3.13 0.56
N ALA A 52 -10.77 3.05 1.87
CA ALA A 52 -12.09 3.05 2.49
C ALA A 52 -12.74 4.46 2.57
N LYS A 53 -12.05 5.52 2.14
CA LYS A 53 -12.51 6.92 2.25
C LYS A 53 -12.86 7.33 3.69
N ILE A 54 -12.07 6.86 4.64
CA ILE A 54 -12.23 7.19 6.07
C ILE A 54 -11.77 8.62 6.39
N PRO A 55 -10.57 9.09 5.98
CA PRO A 55 -10.13 10.46 6.22
C PRO A 55 -11.06 11.50 5.60
N ASN A 56 -11.09 12.70 6.15
CA ASN A 56 -11.49 13.90 5.44
C ASN A 56 -10.34 14.35 4.52
N ASP A 57 -10.54 15.39 3.73
CA ASP A 57 -9.53 15.86 2.77
C ASP A 57 -8.25 16.36 3.46
N GLU A 58 -8.38 16.96 4.64
CA GLU A 58 -7.25 17.41 5.45
C GLU A 58 -6.40 16.24 5.95
N TYR A 59 -7.03 15.25 6.60
CA TYR A 59 -6.33 14.05 7.08
C TYR A 59 -5.73 13.24 5.94
N ALA A 60 -6.43 13.16 4.81
CA ALA A 60 -5.91 12.51 3.62
C ALA A 60 -4.66 13.22 3.06
N SER A 61 -4.62 14.56 3.11
CA SER A 61 -3.44 15.31 2.67
C SER A 61 -2.21 15.00 3.51
N TYR A 62 -2.34 14.89 4.83
CA TYR A 62 -1.23 14.48 5.70
C TYR A 62 -0.74 13.07 5.38
N LEU A 63 -1.65 12.12 5.20
CA LEU A 63 -1.27 10.74 4.83
C LEU A 63 -0.58 10.68 3.46
N ILE A 64 -1.00 11.50 2.51
CA ILE A 64 -0.37 11.57 1.18
C ILE A 64 1.05 12.16 1.27
N GLU A 65 1.27 13.16 2.11
CA GLU A 65 2.61 13.69 2.35
C GLU A 65 3.53 12.65 3.04
N GLU A 66 3.04 11.88 3.99
CA GLU A 66 3.77 10.75 4.59
C GLU A 66 4.19 9.71 3.53
N LEU A 67 3.33 9.44 2.55
CA LEU A 67 3.64 8.52 1.44
C LEU A 67 4.67 9.07 0.46
N LYS A 68 4.84 10.38 0.39
CA LYS A 68 5.83 11.06 -0.49
C LYS A 68 7.18 11.24 0.19
N ASP A 69 7.21 11.33 1.52
CA ASP A 69 8.43 11.61 2.28
C ASP A 69 9.37 10.39 2.22
N ASP A 70 10.59 10.62 1.74
CA ASP A 70 11.65 9.60 1.62
C ASP A 70 12.16 9.09 2.99
N LYS A 71 11.90 9.84 4.05
CA LYS A 71 12.19 9.44 5.44
C LYS A 71 11.07 8.63 6.08
N GLU A 72 9.92 8.58 5.44
CA GLU A 72 8.74 7.86 5.90
C GLU A 72 8.45 6.68 4.95
N PHE A 73 7.48 6.81 4.05
CA PHE A 73 7.06 5.70 3.18
C PHE A 73 7.45 5.87 1.70
N GLY A 74 8.18 6.94 1.36
CA GLY A 74 8.51 7.35 0.00
C GLY A 74 9.75 6.69 -0.61
N THR A 75 10.09 5.45 -0.26
CA THR A 75 11.26 4.71 -0.77
C THR A 75 11.23 4.53 -2.30
N ASP A 76 12.36 4.11 -2.91
CA ASP A 76 12.47 3.90 -4.37
C ASP A 76 11.45 2.90 -4.89
N ASN A 77 11.32 1.75 -4.25
CA ASN A 77 10.17 0.88 -4.39
C ASN A 77 9.14 1.35 -3.33
N PRO A 78 8.04 2.00 -3.70
CA PRO A 78 7.21 2.75 -2.77
C PRO A 78 6.47 1.85 -1.77
N PHE A 79 6.26 2.44 -0.60
CA PHE A 79 5.38 1.95 0.45
C PHE A 79 5.88 0.71 1.19
N PRO A 80 7.05 0.82 1.88
CA PRO A 80 7.55 -0.21 2.77
C PRO A 80 6.55 -0.46 3.92
N SER A 81 6.64 -1.63 4.52
CA SER A 81 5.71 -2.07 5.58
C SER A 81 5.77 -1.22 6.85
N VAL A 82 6.91 -0.63 7.15
CA VAL A 82 7.13 0.38 8.20
C VAL A 82 7.91 1.56 7.61
N PRO A 83 7.80 2.78 8.16
CA PRO A 83 8.50 3.95 7.65
C PRO A 83 10.02 3.83 7.83
N VAL A 84 10.77 4.53 7.00
CA VAL A 84 12.24 4.60 7.07
C VAL A 84 12.71 5.16 8.42
N SER A 85 11.97 6.10 9.00
CA SER A 85 12.22 6.68 10.34
C SER A 85 12.05 5.68 11.49
N SER A 86 11.41 4.54 11.24
CA SER A 86 11.17 3.52 12.28
C SER A 86 12.47 2.83 12.72
N PRO A 87 12.67 2.59 14.04
CA PRO A 87 13.80 1.80 14.54
C PRO A 87 13.76 0.34 14.08
N TYR A 88 12.61 -0.11 13.53
CA TYR A 88 12.44 -1.46 13.00
C TYR A 88 12.69 -1.55 11.50
N PHE A 89 12.96 -0.44 10.82
CA PHE A 89 13.17 -0.45 9.37
C PHE A 89 14.47 -1.18 9.00
N ASP A 90 14.37 -2.07 8.01
CA ASP A 90 15.49 -2.79 7.41
C ASP A 90 15.49 -2.55 5.89
N GLU A 91 16.55 -1.96 5.36
CA GLU A 91 16.72 -1.68 3.94
C GLU A 91 16.75 -2.93 3.04
N ASN A 92 16.97 -4.11 3.62
CA ASN A 92 16.85 -5.39 2.92
C ASN A 92 15.40 -5.91 2.90
N GLY A 93 14.48 -5.18 3.50
CA GLY A 93 13.07 -5.53 3.55
C GLY A 93 12.79 -6.76 4.41
N ASN A 94 13.53 -6.96 5.50
CA ASN A 94 13.46 -8.15 6.34
C ASN A 94 12.04 -8.40 6.89
N GLY A 95 11.27 -9.18 6.16
CA GLY A 95 9.88 -9.45 6.48
C GLY A 95 9.03 -8.16 6.44
N TYR A 96 8.28 -7.94 7.51
CA TYR A 96 7.46 -6.74 7.69
C TYR A 96 8.21 -5.56 8.31
N ASN A 97 9.53 -5.59 8.28
CA ASN A 97 10.40 -4.52 8.76
C ASN A 97 11.00 -3.71 7.60
N GLY A 98 10.20 -3.35 6.62
CA GLY A 98 10.62 -2.56 5.45
C GLY A 98 10.32 -3.23 4.11
N GLY A 99 9.86 -4.49 4.10
CA GLY A 99 9.47 -5.18 2.87
C GLY A 99 8.27 -4.50 2.19
N VAL A 100 8.32 -4.40 0.86
CA VAL A 100 7.27 -3.81 0.02
C VAL A 100 6.39 -4.92 -0.54
N SER A 101 5.10 -4.88 -0.19
CA SER A 101 4.10 -5.84 -0.70
C SER A 101 3.36 -5.26 -1.90
N SER A 102 3.37 -5.98 -3.03
CA SER A 102 2.62 -5.56 -4.22
C SER A 102 1.12 -5.37 -3.95
N PHE A 103 0.55 -6.21 -3.07
CA PHE A 103 -0.85 -6.08 -2.68
C PHE A 103 -1.12 -4.78 -1.91
N MET A 104 -0.27 -4.46 -0.94
CA MET A 104 -0.40 -3.22 -0.16
C MET A 104 -0.19 -2.00 -1.04
N THR A 105 0.82 -2.03 -1.92
CA THR A 105 1.07 -0.97 -2.89
C THR A 105 -0.16 -0.72 -3.78
N TYR A 106 -0.79 -1.78 -4.29
CA TYR A 106 -2.04 -1.65 -5.06
C TYR A 106 -3.17 -1.00 -4.27
N ILE A 107 -3.39 -1.43 -3.02
CA ILE A 107 -4.42 -0.86 -2.13
C ILE A 107 -4.18 0.65 -1.92
N ILE A 108 -2.93 1.05 -1.68
CA ILE A 108 -2.59 2.46 -1.47
C ILE A 108 -2.79 3.26 -2.75
N ILE A 109 -2.36 2.75 -3.90
CA ILE A 109 -2.57 3.39 -5.20
C ILE A 109 -4.07 3.64 -5.44
N LYS A 110 -4.93 2.65 -5.19
CA LYS A 110 -6.39 2.82 -5.27
C LYS A 110 -6.90 3.85 -4.24
N GLY A 111 -6.32 3.89 -3.07
CA GLY A 111 -6.61 4.89 -2.04
C GLY A 111 -6.25 6.31 -2.50
N LEU A 112 -5.07 6.51 -3.07
CA LEU A 112 -4.62 7.79 -3.63
C LEU A 112 -5.56 8.30 -4.73
N MET A 113 -6.03 7.42 -5.60
CA MET A 113 -7.00 7.77 -6.65
C MET A 113 -8.34 8.26 -6.08
N ASN A 114 -8.73 7.81 -4.89
CA ASN A 114 -9.93 8.26 -4.20
C ASN A 114 -9.87 9.73 -3.72
N TYR A 115 -8.67 10.30 -3.66
CA TYR A 115 -8.38 11.67 -3.25
C TYR A 115 -7.67 12.46 -4.36
N ASP A 116 -7.94 12.10 -5.61
CA ASP A 116 -7.48 12.79 -6.83
C ASP A 116 -5.95 12.93 -6.97
N ALA A 117 -5.17 12.14 -6.23
CA ALA A 117 -3.70 12.10 -6.31
C ALA A 117 -3.21 11.22 -7.50
N PHE A 118 -3.82 11.38 -8.67
CA PHE A 118 -3.63 10.50 -9.84
C PHE A 118 -2.18 10.47 -10.35
N THR A 119 -1.51 11.61 -10.42
CA THR A 119 -0.12 11.70 -10.91
C THR A 119 0.81 10.92 -9.99
N PHE A 120 0.69 11.11 -8.68
CA PHE A 120 1.50 10.40 -7.70
C PHE A 120 1.18 8.90 -7.67
N ALA A 121 -0.09 8.53 -7.75
CA ALA A 121 -0.52 7.14 -7.84
C ALA A 121 0.10 6.42 -9.07
N ARG A 122 0.10 7.09 -10.23
CA ARG A 122 0.71 6.59 -11.47
C ARG A 122 2.23 6.44 -11.34
N GLU A 123 2.89 7.43 -10.78
CA GLU A 123 4.33 7.39 -10.53
C GLU A 123 4.71 6.21 -9.64
N CYS A 124 4.02 6.02 -8.53
CA CYS A 124 4.24 4.90 -7.61
C CYS A 124 3.97 3.54 -8.27
N ALA A 125 2.91 3.44 -9.08
CA ALA A 125 2.63 2.22 -9.84
C ALA A 125 3.78 1.87 -10.79
N ILE A 126 4.29 2.83 -11.54
CA ILE A 126 5.40 2.63 -12.48
C ILE A 126 6.67 2.23 -11.74
N ARG A 127 7.01 2.94 -10.65
CA ARG A 127 8.18 2.62 -9.84
C ARG A 127 8.11 1.19 -9.30
N HIS A 128 7.00 0.80 -8.70
CA HIS A 128 6.81 -0.55 -8.18
C HIS A 128 6.89 -1.62 -9.29
N LEU A 129 6.32 -1.36 -10.46
CA LEU A 129 6.37 -2.28 -11.59
C LEU A 129 7.79 -2.54 -12.07
N TYR A 130 8.69 -1.55 -12.05
CA TYR A 130 10.11 -1.78 -12.38
C TYR A 130 10.75 -2.79 -11.43
N PHE A 131 10.52 -2.71 -10.13
CA PHE A 131 11.04 -3.68 -9.16
C PHE A 131 10.49 -5.10 -9.36
N ILE A 132 9.24 -5.23 -9.81
CA ILE A 132 8.68 -6.54 -10.16
C ILE A 132 9.32 -7.07 -11.45
N LEU A 133 9.48 -6.23 -12.48
CA LEU A 133 10.03 -6.62 -13.77
C LEU A 133 11.48 -7.10 -13.66
N ASP A 134 12.29 -6.50 -12.81
CA ASP A 134 13.67 -6.93 -12.56
C ASP A 134 13.74 -8.37 -12.05
N THR A 135 12.76 -8.78 -11.23
CA THR A 135 12.70 -10.16 -10.73
C THR A 135 12.03 -11.13 -11.70
N LEU A 136 11.22 -10.63 -12.63
CA LEU A 136 10.61 -11.44 -13.69
C LEU A 136 11.57 -11.70 -14.85
N HIS A 137 12.59 -10.87 -15.01
CA HIS A 137 13.55 -10.97 -16.10
C HIS A 137 15.00 -11.08 -15.62
N PRO A 138 15.36 -12.12 -14.84
CA PRO A 138 16.64 -12.20 -14.14
C PRO A 138 17.85 -12.59 -15.00
N GLY A 139 17.78 -12.45 -16.33
CA GLY A 139 18.85 -12.85 -17.27
C GLY A 139 18.76 -14.31 -17.73
N GLU A 140 19.72 -14.73 -18.55
CA GLU A 140 19.62 -15.94 -19.39
C GLU A 140 19.53 -17.28 -18.61
N GLU A 141 19.91 -17.36 -17.34
CA GLU A 141 20.01 -18.63 -16.61
C GLU A 141 19.00 -18.78 -15.46
N LYS A 142 18.11 -17.82 -15.22
CA LYS A 142 17.22 -17.84 -14.06
C LYS A 142 15.76 -17.76 -14.47
N GLN A 143 14.91 -18.51 -13.79
CA GLN A 143 13.47 -18.37 -13.92
C GLN A 143 13.00 -17.08 -13.22
N GLY A 144 12.13 -16.32 -13.86
CA GLY A 144 11.50 -15.18 -13.27
C GLY A 144 10.57 -15.55 -12.10
N HIS A 145 10.48 -14.68 -11.11
CA HIS A 145 9.68 -14.91 -9.91
C HIS A 145 8.81 -13.70 -9.57
N CYS A 146 7.62 -13.97 -9.01
CA CYS A 146 6.77 -12.98 -8.36
C CYS A 146 6.83 -13.20 -6.86
N TRP A 147 7.52 -12.31 -6.16
CA TRP A 147 7.73 -12.43 -4.72
C TRP A 147 6.58 -11.83 -3.91
N GLU A 148 6.38 -12.30 -2.70
CA GLU A 148 5.42 -11.71 -1.77
C GLU A 148 5.84 -10.32 -1.33
N LEU A 149 7.14 -10.14 -1.03
CA LEU A 149 7.74 -8.87 -0.64
C LEU A 149 9.00 -8.60 -1.44
N TYR A 150 9.18 -7.34 -1.79
CA TYR A 150 10.34 -6.79 -2.48
C TYR A 150 11.15 -5.89 -1.55
N LYS A 151 12.39 -5.61 -1.89
CA LYS A 151 13.21 -4.65 -1.14
C LYS A 151 12.78 -3.21 -1.44
N PRO A 152 12.96 -2.27 -0.50
CA PRO A 152 12.57 -0.87 -0.67
C PRO A 152 13.50 -0.04 -1.56
N TYR A 153 14.82 -0.38 -1.64
CA TYR A 153 15.81 0.42 -2.35
C TYR A 153 16.61 -0.33 -3.40
N SER A 154 16.65 -1.64 -3.35
CA SER A 154 17.43 -2.46 -4.27
C SER A 154 16.58 -3.53 -4.91
N GLU A 155 17.04 -4.03 -6.03
CA GLU A 155 16.39 -5.11 -6.75
C GLU A 155 16.27 -6.40 -5.92
N GLY A 156 15.26 -7.18 -6.24
CA GLY A 156 15.09 -8.53 -5.73
C GLY A 156 14.11 -8.66 -4.58
N ALA A 157 13.96 -9.90 -4.15
CA ALA A 157 13.08 -10.25 -3.04
C ALA A 157 13.58 -9.68 -1.71
N ALA A 158 12.66 -9.30 -0.85
CA ALA A 158 12.95 -9.00 0.53
C ALA A 158 13.55 -10.21 1.26
N VAL A 159 14.42 -9.97 2.22
CA VAL A 159 15.01 -11.02 3.06
C VAL A 159 13.92 -11.67 3.90
N CYS A 160 13.95 -13.00 4.01
CA CYS A 160 13.04 -13.73 4.87
C CYS A 160 13.78 -14.08 6.18
N PRO A 161 13.26 -13.68 7.35
CA PRO A 161 13.86 -14.09 8.61
C PRO A 161 13.94 -15.62 8.76
N GLU A 162 14.96 -16.12 9.45
CA GLU A 162 15.06 -17.54 9.76
C GLU A 162 13.81 -18.01 10.51
N GLY A 163 13.30 -19.16 10.12
CA GLY A 163 12.12 -19.80 10.75
C GLY A 163 10.78 -19.32 10.21
N LEU A 164 10.70 -18.31 9.34
CA LEU A 164 9.50 -18.03 8.58
C LEU A 164 9.46 -18.91 7.32
N VAL A 165 8.25 -19.36 7.00
CA VAL A 165 8.00 -20.18 5.81
C VAL A 165 8.62 -19.51 4.60
N ASN A 166 9.44 -20.23 3.85
CA ASN A 166 10.03 -19.77 2.61
C ASN A 166 8.98 -19.10 1.76
N ARG A 167 9.16 -17.82 1.50
CA ARG A 167 8.27 -17.06 0.63
C ARG A 167 8.23 -17.76 -0.70
N LYS A 168 7.04 -18.01 -1.17
CA LYS A 168 6.85 -18.71 -2.43
C LYS A 168 7.50 -17.90 -3.54
N LYS A 169 8.30 -18.56 -4.35
CA LYS A 169 8.97 -17.95 -5.51
C LYS A 169 7.99 -17.46 -6.57
N TYR A 170 6.75 -17.90 -6.51
CA TYR A 170 5.69 -17.43 -7.40
C TYR A 170 4.40 -17.26 -6.60
N LEU A 171 3.90 -16.03 -6.57
CA LEU A 171 2.62 -15.69 -5.96
C LEU A 171 1.67 -15.19 -7.04
N PRO A 172 0.64 -15.96 -7.42
CA PRO A 172 -0.28 -15.57 -8.51
C PRO A 172 -0.94 -14.21 -8.29
N SER A 173 -1.23 -13.83 -7.03
CA SER A 173 -1.79 -12.53 -6.69
C SER A 173 -0.90 -11.37 -7.09
N VAL A 174 0.43 -11.52 -7.02
CA VAL A 174 1.39 -10.50 -7.48
C VAL A 174 1.31 -10.34 -8.99
N GLY A 175 1.21 -11.43 -9.74
CA GLY A 175 1.01 -11.37 -11.21
C GLY A 175 -0.29 -10.65 -11.58
N LEU A 176 -1.39 -10.90 -10.87
CA LEU A 176 -2.65 -10.20 -11.07
C LEU A 176 -2.54 -8.69 -10.75
N VAL A 177 -1.91 -8.34 -9.64
CA VAL A 177 -1.65 -6.94 -9.27
C VAL A 177 -0.81 -6.25 -10.34
N THR A 178 0.24 -6.90 -10.84
CA THR A 178 1.11 -6.38 -11.90
C THR A 178 0.30 -6.03 -13.15
N ILE A 179 -0.52 -6.97 -13.64
CA ILE A 179 -1.38 -6.76 -14.81
C ILE A 179 -2.37 -5.61 -14.55
N THR A 180 -2.98 -5.58 -13.37
CA THR A 180 -3.96 -4.56 -13.01
C THR A 180 -3.32 -3.17 -12.96
N LEU A 181 -2.15 -3.03 -12.34
CA LEU A 181 -1.41 -1.76 -12.31
C LEU A 181 -1.02 -1.29 -13.73
N CYS A 182 -0.61 -2.20 -14.61
CA CYS A 182 -0.34 -1.85 -16.01
C CYS A 182 -1.59 -1.31 -16.70
N ILE A 183 -2.73 -1.97 -16.54
CA ILE A 183 -3.97 -1.56 -17.22
C ILE A 183 -4.52 -0.25 -16.63
N GLU A 184 -4.66 -0.20 -15.31
CA GLU A 184 -5.36 0.92 -14.65
C GLU A 184 -4.48 2.16 -14.51
N ASN A 185 -3.18 2.01 -14.23
CA ASN A 185 -2.32 3.15 -13.88
C ASN A 185 -1.30 3.50 -14.96
N VAL A 186 -0.81 2.56 -15.77
CA VAL A 186 0.11 2.86 -16.87
C VAL A 186 -0.65 3.23 -18.13
N ILE A 187 -1.59 2.39 -18.56
CA ILE A 187 -2.47 2.64 -19.72
C ILE A 187 -3.55 3.68 -19.37
N GLY A 188 -4.03 3.68 -18.12
CA GLY A 188 -5.03 4.61 -17.63
C GLY A 188 -6.47 4.17 -17.87
N LEU A 189 -6.70 2.88 -18.14
CA LEU A 189 -8.03 2.35 -18.42
C LEU A 189 -8.81 2.11 -17.13
N ASP A 190 -9.87 2.87 -16.90
CA ASP A 190 -10.83 2.69 -15.80
C ASP A 190 -12.19 2.24 -16.32
N ILE A 191 -12.66 1.09 -15.84
CA ILE A 191 -13.94 0.51 -16.22
C ILE A 191 -14.86 0.46 -15.01
N SER A 192 -15.95 1.22 -15.07
CA SER A 192 -16.98 1.21 -14.03
C SER A 192 -18.26 0.56 -14.55
N LEU A 193 -18.45 -0.72 -14.26
CA LEU A 193 -19.67 -1.44 -14.61
C LEU A 193 -20.95 -0.82 -14.01
N PRO A 194 -20.96 -0.41 -12.72
CA PRO A 194 -22.13 0.23 -12.13
C PRO A 194 -22.54 1.54 -12.83
N ARG A 195 -21.53 2.31 -13.29
CA ARG A 195 -21.75 3.58 -14.00
C ARG A 195 -21.89 3.39 -15.52
N LYS A 196 -21.59 2.19 -16.03
CA LYS A 196 -21.50 1.88 -17.47
C LYS A 196 -20.57 2.85 -18.20
N THR A 197 -19.44 3.19 -17.58
CA THR A 197 -18.44 4.10 -18.14
C THR A 197 -17.12 3.39 -18.34
N VAL A 198 -16.45 3.79 -19.39
CA VAL A 198 -15.04 3.49 -19.64
C VAL A 198 -14.34 4.83 -19.74
N ASN A 199 -13.37 5.07 -18.87
CA ASN A 199 -12.53 6.27 -18.88
C ASN A 199 -11.14 5.87 -19.37
N TRP A 200 -10.54 6.78 -20.09
CA TRP A 200 -9.24 6.54 -20.71
C TRP A 200 -8.48 7.84 -20.89
#